data_c7d4ac6f118317a3a41cd42e3e74fab1
#
_entry.id   c7d4ac6f118317a3a41cd42e3e74fab1
#
_cell.length_a   1.000
_cell.length_b   1.000
_cell.length_c   1.000
_cell.angle_alpha   90.00
_cell.angle_beta   90.00
_cell.angle_gamma   90.00
#
_symmetry.space_group_name_H-M   'P 1'
#
loop_
_entity.id
_entity.type
_entity.pdbx_description
1 polymer ?
#
loop_
_entity_poly.entity_id
_entity_poly.type
_entity_poly.pdbx_seq_one_letter_code
_entity_poly.pdbx_strand_id
1 'polypeptide(L)'
;MIVINADALGHQVLKERETKEAVKKRFGPDVFNEQGEIDRSRLASQVFGSDQESQKAREDLNRIVHPRIGEKIREEIAKARKRAEREPGSVEGVLLDAAILLETGWVEMCDAIVYVDASDQIREQRVREARGWRADDWKKREQSQLDLEAKKHASDVIINNSRDLELAVDELEQFFASQVSERNPSSGSNH
;
A
#
# COMPACT_ATOMS: atom_id res chain seq x y z
N MET A 1 -16.43 2.36 -7.26
CA MET A 1 -15.34 2.08 -6.29
C MET A 1 -14.33 3.23 -6.29
N ILE A 2 -13.74 3.60 -5.14
CA ILE A 2 -12.64 4.58 -5.01
C ILE A 2 -11.36 3.82 -4.66
N VAL A 3 -10.24 4.11 -5.34
CA VAL A 3 -8.94 3.47 -5.07
C VAL A 3 -8.03 4.46 -4.34
N ILE A 4 -7.49 4.04 -3.18
CA ILE A 4 -6.48 4.75 -2.41
C ILE A 4 -5.16 3.99 -2.56
N ASN A 5 -4.17 4.61 -3.19
CA ASN A 5 -2.84 4.02 -3.36
C ASN A 5 -1.88 4.55 -2.29
N ALA A 6 -1.48 3.68 -1.35
CA ALA A 6 -0.63 4.04 -0.22
C ALA A 6 0.80 4.46 -0.66
N ASP A 7 1.34 3.87 -1.72
CA ASP A 7 2.65 4.25 -2.27
C ASP A 7 2.60 5.68 -2.82
N ALA A 8 1.52 6.03 -3.54
CA ALA A 8 1.32 7.39 -4.04
C ALA A 8 1.21 8.41 -2.90
N LEU A 9 0.49 8.08 -1.82
CA LEU A 9 0.42 8.90 -0.61
C LEU A 9 1.79 9.03 0.06
N GLY A 10 2.57 7.96 0.13
CA GLY A 10 3.95 7.99 0.62
C GLY A 10 4.82 9.00 -0.14
N HIS A 11 4.67 9.06 -1.47
CA HIS A 11 5.36 10.05 -2.28
C HIS A 11 4.92 11.50 -1.99
N GLN A 12 3.64 11.72 -1.65
CA GLN A 12 3.14 13.03 -1.25
C GLN A 12 3.68 13.43 0.11
N VAL A 13 3.65 12.51 1.09
CA VAL A 13 4.16 12.73 2.44
C VAL A 13 5.64 13.15 2.43
N LEU A 14 6.47 12.56 1.58
CA LEU A 14 7.89 12.95 1.46
C LEU A 14 8.10 14.39 0.94
N LYS A 15 7.10 15.02 0.33
CA LYS A 15 7.14 16.42 -0.12
C LYS A 15 6.70 17.42 0.95
N GLU A 16 6.09 16.96 2.03
CA GLU A 16 5.60 17.81 3.10
C GLU A 16 6.75 18.41 3.90
N ARG A 17 6.60 19.68 4.30
CA ARG A 17 7.63 20.42 5.02
C ARG A 17 8.05 19.70 6.30
N GLU A 18 7.12 19.28 7.10
CA GLU A 18 7.38 18.62 8.38
C GLU A 18 8.08 17.27 8.19
N THR A 19 7.73 16.50 7.14
CA THR A 19 8.41 15.26 6.80
C THR A 19 9.85 15.54 6.37
N LYS A 20 10.07 16.55 5.53
CA LYS A 20 11.41 16.96 5.11
C LYS A 20 12.28 17.39 6.31
N GLU A 21 11.71 18.15 7.25
CA GLU A 21 12.40 18.55 8.48
C GLU A 21 12.80 17.34 9.33
N ALA A 22 11.88 16.38 9.51
CA ALA A 22 12.14 15.14 10.27
C ALA A 22 13.19 14.26 9.57
N VAL A 23 13.09 14.08 8.25
CA VAL A 23 14.07 13.34 7.44
C VAL A 23 15.43 14.01 7.50
N LYS A 24 15.52 15.35 7.36
CA LYS A 24 16.76 16.09 7.45
C LYS A 24 17.43 15.93 8.83
N LYS A 25 16.65 15.98 9.90
CA LYS A 25 17.14 15.76 11.26
C LYS A 25 17.74 14.37 11.46
N ARG A 26 17.17 13.34 10.84
CA ARG A 26 17.59 11.93 11.02
C ARG A 26 18.69 11.53 10.05
N PHE A 27 18.60 11.94 8.78
CA PHE A 27 19.44 11.44 7.68
C PHE A 27 20.45 12.46 7.18
N GLY A 28 20.39 13.70 7.66
CA GLY A 28 21.26 14.78 7.25
C GLY A 28 20.86 15.44 5.93
N PRO A 29 21.64 16.43 5.47
CA PRO A 29 21.38 17.17 4.23
C PRO A 29 21.68 16.36 2.97
N ASP A 30 22.50 15.32 3.04
CA ASP A 30 23.00 14.58 1.87
C ASP A 30 21.92 13.80 1.14
N VAL A 31 20.79 13.53 1.80
CA VAL A 31 19.61 12.89 1.19
C VAL A 31 18.69 13.89 0.48
N PHE A 32 19.12 15.16 0.32
CA PHE A 32 18.38 16.19 -0.40
C PHE A 32 19.10 16.58 -1.69
N ASN A 33 18.31 16.99 -2.69
CA ASN A 33 18.82 17.58 -3.91
C ASN A 33 19.01 19.11 -3.74
N GLU A 34 19.53 19.77 -4.79
CA GLU A 34 19.78 21.22 -4.82
C GLU A 34 18.52 22.08 -4.63
N GLN A 35 17.34 21.53 -4.95
CA GLN A 35 16.05 22.18 -4.77
C GLN A 35 15.47 22.01 -3.36
N GLY A 36 16.20 21.33 -2.44
CA GLY A 36 15.72 21.05 -1.08
C GLY A 36 14.64 19.98 -1.01
N GLU A 37 14.49 19.18 -2.08
CA GLU A 37 13.60 18.02 -2.10
C GLU A 37 14.36 16.75 -1.70
N ILE A 38 13.67 15.79 -1.09
CA ILE A 38 14.27 14.49 -0.75
C ILE A 38 14.63 13.75 -2.03
N ASP A 39 15.92 13.46 -2.21
CA ASP A 39 16.41 12.56 -3.25
C ASP A 39 16.15 11.13 -2.84
N ARG A 40 15.14 10.53 -3.46
CA ARG A 40 14.69 9.17 -3.13
C ARG A 40 15.76 8.11 -3.38
N SER A 41 16.64 8.32 -4.34
CA SER A 41 17.73 7.38 -4.62
C SER A 41 18.77 7.40 -3.50
N ARG A 42 19.19 8.61 -3.07
CA ARG A 42 20.12 8.78 -1.96
C ARG A 42 19.52 8.28 -0.63
N LEU A 43 18.25 8.57 -0.36
CA LEU A 43 17.57 8.06 0.81
C LEU A 43 17.46 6.53 0.76
N ALA A 44 17.08 5.95 -0.40
CA ALA A 44 16.99 4.52 -0.60
C ALA A 44 18.32 3.80 -0.36
N SER A 45 19.45 4.38 -0.77
CA SER A 45 20.78 3.79 -0.53
C SER A 45 21.12 3.65 0.96
N GLN A 46 20.60 4.53 1.81
CA GLN A 46 20.79 4.45 3.27
C GLN A 46 19.88 3.43 3.96
N VAL A 47 18.67 3.18 3.41
CA VAL A 47 17.66 2.36 4.10
C VAL A 47 17.51 0.94 3.54
N PHE A 48 18.02 0.63 2.36
CA PHE A 48 17.89 -0.67 1.71
C PHE A 48 19.18 -1.50 1.68
N GLY A 49 20.13 -1.23 2.57
CA GLY A 49 21.26 -2.12 2.82
C GLY A 49 20.85 -3.38 3.59
N SER A 50 21.74 -4.38 3.60
CA SER A 50 21.57 -5.63 4.35
C SER A 50 22.20 -5.59 5.75
N ASP A 51 22.90 -4.51 6.09
CA ASP A 51 23.55 -4.32 7.38
C ASP A 51 22.57 -3.78 8.44
N GLN A 52 22.96 -3.88 9.70
CA GLN A 52 22.15 -3.48 10.85
C GLN A 52 21.85 -1.96 10.85
N GLU A 53 22.77 -1.16 10.34
CA GLU A 53 22.60 0.30 10.27
C GLU A 53 21.50 0.68 9.28
N SER A 54 21.51 0.09 8.10
CA SER A 54 20.46 0.26 7.08
C SER A 54 19.09 -0.23 7.57
N GLN A 55 19.05 -1.32 8.32
CA GLN A 55 17.81 -1.79 8.93
C GLN A 55 17.25 -0.77 9.91
N LYS A 56 18.08 -0.24 10.82
CA LYS A 56 17.69 0.79 11.76
C LYS A 56 17.28 2.09 11.07
N ALA A 57 17.99 2.48 10.02
CA ALA A 57 17.66 3.64 9.21
C ALA A 57 16.26 3.49 8.57
N ARG A 58 15.94 2.29 8.05
CA ARG A 58 14.61 1.98 7.51
C ARG A 58 13.52 2.07 8.57
N GLU A 59 13.75 1.53 9.77
CA GLU A 59 12.80 1.62 10.88
C GLU A 59 12.54 3.08 11.27
N ASP A 60 13.59 3.91 11.32
CA ASP A 60 13.46 5.32 11.64
C ASP A 60 12.71 6.09 10.55
N LEU A 61 12.97 5.79 9.27
CA LEU A 61 12.20 6.38 8.17
C LEU A 61 10.73 5.97 8.25
N ASN A 62 10.45 4.69 8.48
CA ASN A 62 9.09 4.19 8.62
C ASN A 62 8.36 4.89 9.79
N ARG A 63 9.04 5.11 10.91
CA ARG A 63 8.47 5.84 12.06
C ARG A 63 8.12 7.29 11.73
N ILE A 64 8.83 7.90 10.78
CA ILE A 64 8.53 9.26 10.30
C ILE A 64 7.36 9.26 9.32
N VAL A 65 7.30 8.31 8.37
CA VAL A 65 6.39 8.41 7.23
C VAL A 65 5.07 7.63 7.42
N HIS A 66 5.08 6.46 8.07
CA HIS A 66 3.88 5.62 8.19
C HIS A 66 2.73 6.29 8.93
N PRO A 67 2.92 7.00 10.07
CA PRO A 67 1.82 7.69 10.73
C PRO A 67 1.14 8.71 9.82
N ARG A 68 1.93 9.47 9.05
CA ARG A 68 1.43 10.51 8.14
C ARG A 68 0.70 9.93 6.94
N ILE A 69 1.20 8.81 6.40
CA ILE A 69 0.48 8.07 5.35
C ILE A 69 -0.86 7.58 5.90
N GLY A 70 -0.88 7.01 7.11
CA GLY A 70 -2.11 6.55 7.75
C GLY A 70 -3.12 7.68 7.99
N GLU A 71 -2.67 8.88 8.33
CA GLU A 71 -3.53 10.07 8.43
C GLU A 71 -4.16 10.41 7.07
N LYS A 72 -3.36 10.43 5.99
CA LYS A 72 -3.89 10.68 4.64
C LYS A 72 -4.87 9.61 4.17
N ILE A 73 -4.62 8.34 4.48
CA ILE A 73 -5.57 7.27 4.19
C ILE A 73 -6.90 7.54 4.88
N ARG A 74 -6.89 7.89 6.18
CA ARG A 74 -8.13 8.23 6.92
C ARG A 74 -8.84 9.45 6.33
N GLU A 75 -8.10 10.46 5.89
CA GLU A 75 -8.68 11.64 5.22
C GLU A 75 -9.37 11.25 3.92
N GLU A 76 -8.76 10.42 3.07
CA GLU A 76 -9.36 9.96 1.82
C GLU A 76 -10.60 9.09 2.07
N ILE A 77 -10.56 8.18 3.05
CA ILE A 77 -11.73 7.39 3.47
C ILE A 77 -12.86 8.32 3.95
N ALA A 78 -12.53 9.34 4.76
CA ALA A 78 -13.53 10.30 5.24
C ALA A 78 -14.15 11.12 4.09
N LYS A 79 -13.38 11.49 3.07
CA LYS A 79 -13.90 12.14 1.85
C LYS A 79 -14.84 11.20 1.09
N ALA A 80 -14.48 9.92 0.94
CA ALA A 80 -15.31 8.93 0.30
C ALA A 80 -16.66 8.76 1.03
N ARG A 81 -16.65 8.66 2.37
CA ARG A 81 -17.86 8.57 3.18
C ARG A 81 -18.76 9.80 3.02
N LYS A 82 -18.20 11.00 3.11
CA LYS A 82 -18.98 12.25 2.90
C LYS A 82 -19.58 12.32 1.49
N ARG A 83 -18.89 11.79 0.48
CA ARG A 83 -19.43 11.71 -0.88
C ARG A 83 -20.61 10.74 -0.95
N ALA A 84 -20.48 9.55 -0.36
CA ALA A 84 -21.57 8.56 -0.30
C ALA A 84 -22.82 9.10 0.41
N GLU A 85 -22.64 9.88 1.49
CA GLU A 85 -23.74 10.53 2.23
C GLU A 85 -24.46 11.60 1.41
N ARG A 86 -23.73 12.37 0.60
CA ARG A 86 -24.30 13.43 -0.24
C ARG A 86 -24.98 12.90 -1.50
N GLU A 87 -24.41 11.84 -2.06
CA GLU A 87 -24.81 11.25 -3.33
C GLU A 87 -24.96 9.74 -3.15
N PRO A 88 -26.09 9.25 -2.59
CA PRO A 88 -26.30 7.81 -2.39
C PRO A 88 -26.07 7.01 -3.68
N GLY A 89 -25.29 5.94 -3.59
CA GLY A 89 -24.91 5.12 -4.73
C GLY A 89 -23.69 5.62 -5.53
N SER A 90 -23.12 6.80 -5.21
CA SER A 90 -21.92 7.33 -5.91
C SER A 90 -20.63 6.64 -5.48
N VAL A 91 -20.62 5.97 -4.33
CA VAL A 91 -19.47 5.23 -3.77
C VAL A 91 -19.97 3.88 -3.28
N GLU A 92 -19.58 2.82 -3.97
CA GLU A 92 -19.89 1.44 -3.58
C GLU A 92 -18.92 0.92 -2.54
N GLY A 93 -17.69 1.42 -2.54
CA GLY A 93 -16.65 1.07 -1.58
C GLY A 93 -15.31 1.76 -1.86
N VAL A 94 -14.37 1.52 -0.96
CA VAL A 94 -12.99 2.02 -1.02
C VAL A 94 -12.04 0.83 -1.06
N LEU A 95 -11.15 0.81 -2.04
CA LEU A 95 -10.05 -0.16 -2.13
C LEU A 95 -8.76 0.53 -1.70
N LEU A 96 -8.13 0.01 -0.64
CA LEU A 96 -6.81 0.46 -0.20
C LEU A 96 -5.73 -0.45 -0.78
N ASP A 97 -4.97 0.07 -1.75
CA ASP A 97 -3.80 -0.60 -2.31
C ASP A 97 -2.55 -0.29 -1.47
N ALA A 98 -2.10 -1.26 -0.68
CA ALA A 98 -0.98 -1.11 0.25
C ALA A 98 -0.20 -2.42 0.41
N ALA A 99 1.03 -2.48 -0.11
CA ALA A 99 1.90 -3.65 0.00
C ALA A 99 2.29 -4.01 1.45
N ILE A 100 2.25 -3.03 2.37
CA ILE A 100 2.62 -3.16 3.78
C ILE A 100 1.42 -2.93 4.71
N LEU A 101 0.22 -3.31 4.28
CA LEU A 101 -1.04 -3.12 5.00
C LEU A 101 -0.99 -3.69 6.44
N LEU A 102 -0.50 -4.92 6.56
CA LEU A 102 -0.44 -5.65 7.83
C LEU A 102 0.66 -5.11 8.75
N GLU A 103 1.83 -4.82 8.18
CA GLU A 103 3.01 -4.34 8.90
C GLU A 103 2.78 -2.96 9.55
N THR A 104 1.89 -2.16 8.98
CA THR A 104 1.60 -0.79 9.43
C THR A 104 0.40 -0.68 10.35
N GLY A 105 -0.37 -1.78 10.51
CA GLY A 105 -1.64 -1.76 11.24
C GLY A 105 -2.77 -1.03 10.50
N TRP A 106 -2.59 -0.68 9.22
CA TRP A 106 -3.68 -0.04 8.44
C TRP A 106 -4.82 -0.99 8.15
N VAL A 107 -4.62 -2.28 8.36
CA VAL A 107 -5.66 -3.31 8.33
C VAL A 107 -6.88 -2.97 9.20
N GLU A 108 -6.69 -2.28 10.32
CA GLU A 108 -7.77 -1.84 11.21
C GLU A 108 -8.78 -0.87 10.55
N MET A 109 -8.40 -0.29 9.40
CA MET A 109 -9.28 0.58 8.60
C MET A 109 -10.05 -0.17 7.54
N CYS A 110 -9.78 -1.48 7.36
CA CYS A 110 -10.34 -2.32 6.32
C CYS A 110 -11.43 -3.23 6.90
N ASP A 111 -12.42 -3.48 6.10
CA ASP A 111 -13.52 -4.39 6.41
C ASP A 111 -13.23 -5.83 5.96
N ALA A 112 -12.38 -5.96 4.95
CA ALA A 112 -11.90 -7.23 4.41
C ALA A 112 -10.52 -7.05 3.77
N ILE A 113 -9.74 -8.13 3.72
CA ILE A 113 -8.38 -8.15 3.19
C ILE A 113 -8.32 -9.10 2.01
N VAL A 114 -7.82 -8.58 0.89
CA VAL A 114 -7.56 -9.36 -0.32
C VAL A 114 -6.05 -9.53 -0.48
N TYR A 115 -5.58 -10.77 -0.61
CA TYR A 115 -4.22 -11.06 -1.01
C TYR A 115 -4.17 -11.36 -2.51
N VAL A 116 -3.41 -10.58 -3.26
CA VAL A 116 -3.19 -10.81 -4.70
C VAL A 116 -1.92 -11.63 -4.87
N ASP A 117 -2.10 -12.92 -5.17
CA ASP A 117 -1.00 -13.87 -5.34
C ASP A 117 -0.49 -13.90 -6.79
N ALA A 118 0.82 -13.99 -6.94
CA ALA A 118 1.46 -14.27 -8.22
C ALA A 118 2.74 -15.09 -7.96
N SER A 119 3.08 -15.98 -8.89
CA SER A 119 4.30 -16.77 -8.77
C SER A 119 5.55 -15.88 -8.78
N ASP A 120 6.62 -16.34 -8.11
CA ASP A 120 7.90 -15.62 -8.01
C ASP A 120 8.41 -15.18 -9.37
N GLN A 121 8.34 -16.05 -10.37
CA GLN A 121 8.78 -15.77 -11.73
C GLN A 121 8.02 -14.58 -12.35
N ILE A 122 6.71 -14.54 -12.15
CA ILE A 122 5.85 -13.46 -12.68
C ILE A 122 6.10 -12.17 -11.92
N ARG A 123 6.24 -12.21 -10.59
CA ARG A 123 6.58 -11.03 -9.79
C ARG A 123 7.92 -10.43 -10.20
N GLU A 124 8.96 -11.27 -10.34
CA GLU A 124 10.29 -10.85 -10.80
C GLU A 124 10.24 -10.24 -12.20
N GLN A 125 9.55 -10.89 -13.14
CA GLN A 125 9.39 -10.39 -14.50
C GLN A 125 8.71 -9.02 -14.52
N ARG A 126 7.57 -8.88 -13.84
CA ARG A 126 6.81 -7.61 -13.79
C ARG A 126 7.62 -6.48 -13.17
N VAL A 127 8.35 -6.75 -12.09
CA VAL A 127 9.19 -5.74 -11.45
C VAL A 127 10.35 -5.31 -12.34
N ARG A 128 10.98 -6.25 -13.04
CA ARG A 128 12.04 -5.96 -13.99
C ARG A 128 11.53 -5.10 -15.15
N GLU A 129 10.38 -5.44 -15.71
CA GLU A 129 9.78 -4.71 -16.84
C GLU A 129 9.29 -3.30 -16.42
N ALA A 130 8.58 -3.20 -15.29
CA ALA A 130 7.96 -1.95 -14.88
C ALA A 130 8.92 -0.97 -14.17
N ARG A 131 9.96 -1.47 -13.49
CA ARG A 131 10.84 -0.65 -12.63
C ARG A 131 12.32 -0.76 -12.95
N GLY A 132 12.72 -1.66 -13.84
CA GLY A 132 14.12 -1.92 -14.18
C GLY A 132 14.95 -2.47 -13.01
N TRP A 133 14.31 -3.02 -11.97
CA TRP A 133 15.03 -3.54 -10.80
C TRP A 133 15.74 -4.85 -11.14
N ARG A 134 16.91 -5.04 -10.50
CA ARG A 134 17.61 -6.31 -10.54
C ARG A 134 16.93 -7.30 -9.59
N ALA A 135 17.12 -8.60 -9.85
CA ALA A 135 16.55 -9.66 -9.02
C ALA A 135 16.91 -9.53 -7.52
N ASP A 136 18.17 -9.11 -7.23
CA ASP A 136 18.64 -8.92 -5.86
C ASP A 136 17.93 -7.75 -5.15
N ASP A 137 17.62 -6.67 -5.86
CA ASP A 137 16.94 -5.50 -5.29
C ASP A 137 15.48 -5.83 -4.96
N TRP A 138 14.85 -6.63 -5.81
CA TRP A 138 13.49 -7.13 -5.59
C TRP A 138 13.43 -8.03 -4.36
N LYS A 139 14.31 -9.06 -4.28
CA LYS A 139 14.34 -9.99 -3.15
C LYS A 139 14.58 -9.30 -1.81
N LYS A 140 15.50 -8.33 -1.76
CA LYS A 140 15.75 -7.55 -0.54
C LYS A 140 14.51 -6.81 -0.05
N ARG A 141 13.72 -6.25 -0.97
CA ARG A 141 12.48 -5.54 -0.62
C ARG A 141 11.40 -6.51 -0.15
N GLU A 142 11.23 -7.65 -0.80
CA GLU A 142 10.30 -8.69 -0.38
C GLU A 142 10.66 -9.23 1.01
N GLN A 143 11.93 -9.55 1.26
CA GLN A 143 12.42 -9.99 2.57
C GLN A 143 12.30 -8.93 3.67
N SER A 144 12.11 -7.68 3.33
CA SER A 144 11.89 -6.61 4.29
C SER A 144 10.42 -6.45 4.73
N GLN A 145 9.52 -7.20 4.12
CA GLN A 145 8.10 -7.24 4.45
C GLN A 145 7.77 -8.48 5.28
N LEU A 146 6.54 -8.54 5.77
CA LEU A 146 6.01 -9.73 6.41
C LEU A 146 6.04 -10.91 5.43
N ASP A 147 6.29 -12.10 5.94
CA ASP A 147 6.28 -13.33 5.17
C ASP A 147 4.99 -13.50 4.35
N LEU A 148 5.11 -14.02 3.12
CA LEU A 148 3.98 -14.13 2.20
C LEU A 148 2.91 -15.08 2.71
N GLU A 149 3.29 -16.19 3.36
CA GLU A 149 2.34 -17.13 3.93
C GLU A 149 1.59 -16.48 5.11
N ALA A 150 2.27 -15.68 5.93
CA ALA A 150 1.60 -14.92 6.99
C ALA A 150 0.60 -13.90 6.41
N LYS A 151 0.92 -13.26 5.27
CA LYS A 151 -0.01 -12.36 4.56
C LYS A 151 -1.22 -13.11 4.00
N LYS A 152 -1.02 -14.29 3.41
CA LYS A 152 -2.11 -15.15 2.92
C LYS A 152 -3.03 -15.59 4.05
N HIS A 153 -2.47 -16.01 5.18
CA HIS A 153 -3.26 -16.42 6.35
C HIS A 153 -4.08 -15.29 6.98
N ALA A 154 -3.61 -14.05 6.86
CA ALA A 154 -4.31 -12.88 7.38
C ALA A 154 -5.37 -12.32 6.43
N SER A 155 -5.52 -12.87 5.22
CA SER A 155 -6.47 -12.39 4.22
C SER A 155 -7.75 -13.22 4.18
N ASP A 156 -8.86 -12.55 3.86
CA ASP A 156 -10.18 -13.17 3.72
C ASP A 156 -10.32 -13.91 2.39
N VAL A 157 -9.59 -13.46 1.36
CA VAL A 157 -9.56 -14.09 0.04
C VAL A 157 -8.18 -13.97 -0.60
N ILE A 158 -7.80 -15.00 -1.37
CA ILE A 158 -6.58 -15.02 -2.18
C ILE A 158 -6.99 -15.03 -3.63
N ILE A 159 -6.57 -14.01 -4.39
CA ILE A 159 -6.82 -13.87 -5.83
C ILE A 159 -5.56 -14.21 -6.60
N ASN A 160 -5.65 -15.13 -7.55
CA ASN A 160 -4.50 -15.56 -8.35
C ASN A 160 -4.31 -14.66 -9.58
N ASN A 161 -3.30 -13.80 -9.52
CA ASN A 161 -2.89 -12.91 -10.60
C ASN A 161 -1.66 -13.44 -11.38
N SER A 162 -1.46 -14.78 -11.41
CA SER A 162 -0.40 -15.40 -12.21
C SER A 162 -0.82 -15.69 -13.64
N ARG A 163 -2.09 -15.60 -13.96
CA ARG A 163 -2.67 -15.97 -15.25
C ARG A 163 -3.26 -14.74 -15.94
N ASP A 164 -4.49 -14.88 -16.37
CA ASP A 164 -5.25 -13.83 -17.03
C ASP A 164 -5.66 -12.75 -16.03
N LEU A 165 -5.41 -11.50 -16.39
CA LEU A 165 -5.79 -10.34 -15.56
C LEU A 165 -7.31 -10.21 -15.46
N GLU A 166 -8.05 -10.54 -16.54
CA GLU A 166 -9.52 -10.45 -16.55
C GLU A 166 -10.12 -11.38 -15.49
N LEU A 167 -9.62 -12.62 -15.40
CA LEU A 167 -10.08 -13.56 -14.36
C LEU A 167 -9.80 -13.06 -12.93
N ALA A 168 -8.64 -12.45 -12.70
CA ALA A 168 -8.32 -11.91 -11.40
C ALA A 168 -9.20 -10.69 -11.05
N VAL A 169 -9.58 -9.88 -12.03
CA VAL A 169 -10.53 -8.78 -11.87
C VAL A 169 -11.92 -9.31 -11.55
N ASP A 170 -12.39 -10.31 -12.29
CA ASP A 170 -13.70 -10.93 -12.05
C ASP A 170 -13.80 -11.54 -10.63
N GLU A 171 -12.75 -12.23 -10.17
CA GLU A 171 -12.70 -12.77 -8.80
C GLU A 171 -12.77 -11.66 -7.75
N LEU A 172 -12.06 -10.54 -7.97
CA LEU A 172 -12.09 -9.38 -7.09
C LEU A 172 -13.48 -8.72 -7.05
N GLU A 173 -14.12 -8.55 -8.21
CA GLU A 173 -15.45 -7.95 -8.32
C GLU A 173 -16.51 -8.83 -7.65
N GLN A 174 -16.45 -10.16 -7.82
CA GLN A 174 -17.35 -11.11 -7.15
C GLN A 174 -17.18 -11.06 -5.63
N PHE A 175 -15.95 -11.06 -5.15
CA PHE A 175 -15.68 -10.93 -3.71
C PHE A 175 -16.22 -9.62 -3.17
N PHE A 176 -15.97 -8.50 -3.84
CA PHE A 176 -16.46 -7.19 -3.44
C PHE A 176 -17.99 -7.15 -3.39
N ALA A 177 -18.67 -7.69 -4.40
CA ALA A 177 -20.13 -7.75 -4.45
C ALA A 177 -20.70 -8.56 -3.28
N SER A 178 -20.06 -9.69 -2.88
CA SER A 178 -20.45 -10.47 -1.72
C SER A 178 -20.36 -9.67 -0.43
N GLN A 179 -19.26 -8.94 -0.22
CA GLN A 179 -19.04 -8.10 0.96
C GLN A 179 -20.08 -6.96 1.07
N VAL A 180 -20.43 -6.34 -0.04
CA VAL A 180 -21.49 -5.29 -0.08
C VAL A 180 -22.85 -5.89 0.25
N SER A 181 -23.18 -7.08 -0.25
CA SER A 181 -24.46 -7.75 -0.02
C SER A 181 -24.63 -8.21 1.43
N GLU A 182 -23.59 -8.74 2.05
CA GLU A 182 -23.59 -9.15 3.45
C GLU A 182 -23.84 -7.98 4.42
N ARG A 183 -23.37 -6.80 4.08
CA ARG A 183 -23.51 -5.59 4.90
C ARG A 183 -24.81 -4.82 4.70
N ASN A 184 -25.48 -5.04 3.56
CA ASN A 184 -26.76 -4.42 3.23
C ASN A 184 -27.85 -5.49 2.98
N PRO A 185 -28.22 -6.32 3.97
CA PRO A 185 -29.18 -7.40 3.78
C PRO A 185 -30.61 -6.94 3.49
N SER A 186 -30.87 -5.63 3.53
CA SER A 186 -32.24 -5.07 3.41
C SER A 186 -32.67 -4.67 1.99
N SER A 187 -31.85 -4.87 0.95
CA SER A 187 -32.23 -4.52 -0.44
C SER A 187 -32.79 -5.68 -1.27
N GLY A 188 -33.01 -6.86 -0.66
CA GLY A 188 -33.40 -8.10 -1.35
C GLY A 188 -34.76 -8.70 -1.01
N SER A 189 -35.74 -7.96 -0.45
CA SER A 189 -37.07 -8.50 -0.15
C SER A 189 -38.17 -7.49 -0.35
N ASN A 190 -38.55 -7.26 -1.59
CA ASN A 190 -39.88 -6.78 -1.98
C ASN A 190 -40.23 -7.39 -3.33
N HIS A 191 -40.87 -8.55 -3.22
CA HIS A 191 -41.78 -9.08 -4.26
C HIS A 191 -43.04 -9.49 -3.59
#